data_1bebc966f24f457aab7ea87672661890
#
_entry.id   1bebc966f24f457aab7ea87672661890
#
_cell.length_a   1.000
_cell.length_b   1.000
_cell.length_c   1.000
_cell.angle_alpha   90.00
_cell.angle_beta   90.00
_cell.angle_gamma   90.00
#
_symmetry.space_group_name_H-M   'P 1'
#
loop_
_entity.id
_entity.type
_entity.pdbx_description
1 polymer ?
#
loop_
_entity_poly.entity_id
_entity_poly.type
_entity_poly.pdbx_seq_one_letter_code
_entity_poly.pdbx_strand_id
1 'polypeptide(L)'
;MIAIEQQDSGFHRYWVAYCLRNGIPFKRVDCYRSDIVEQLRGCDALMWHFSHQDYRDMLFARQLIHSLDAGGMEVFPDPATSWHFDDKVGQKYLLEAVGAPLVPTWVFYTAREALAWSDATRFPKVFKLRGGSGASNVMLARTRSEARRLIRRAFGRGFSPRRAWADLKERWRKYRQGQTGAADLLKGFGRLILPSDFDRLHPREKGYAYFQEFIPGNTFDIRVVVVGNRACALRRNVRRNDFRASGSGEIVYDRAAIDSRCVEEAFRINRRLGAQCLAYDFVFDAQNRPLIVEISYGFTAPAYEKCDGYWLGDMTWHAGSPALCDWMIEDLLDTLQNRREASENDNAPKPETRPI
;
A
#
# COMPACT_ATOMS: atom_id res chain seq x y z
N MET A 1 12.78 24.15 0.93
CA MET A 1 13.22 23.23 2.02
C MET A 1 12.17 22.14 2.19
N ILE A 2 12.56 20.86 2.32
CA ILE A 2 11.64 19.72 2.51
C ILE A 2 11.47 19.46 4.01
N ALA A 3 10.21 19.30 4.48
CA ALA A 3 9.92 18.74 5.78
C ALA A 3 9.82 17.21 5.69
N ILE A 4 10.47 16.48 6.60
CA ILE A 4 10.41 15.01 6.67
C ILE A 4 9.96 14.64 8.09
N GLU A 5 8.92 13.84 8.20
CA GLU A 5 8.45 13.34 9.49
C GLU A 5 9.60 12.60 10.22
N GLN A 6 9.64 12.77 11.56
CA GLN A 6 10.83 12.42 12.37
C GLN A 6 11.03 10.92 12.63
N GLN A 7 10.14 10.02 12.18
CA GLN A 7 10.35 8.59 12.35
C GLN A 7 11.63 8.12 11.63
N ASP A 8 12.38 7.20 12.26
CA ASP A 8 13.61 6.64 11.69
C ASP A 8 13.38 5.28 10.99
N SER A 9 12.12 4.93 10.74
CA SER A 9 11.71 3.68 10.10
C SER A 9 11.09 3.92 8.71
N GLY A 10 10.88 2.86 7.95
CA GLY A 10 10.24 2.96 6.65
C GLY A 10 11.05 3.77 5.63
N PHE A 11 10.39 4.62 4.85
CA PHE A 11 11.02 5.42 3.79
C PHE A 11 11.81 6.61 4.35
N HIS A 12 11.47 7.12 5.54
CA HIS A 12 12.07 8.33 6.13
C HIS A 12 13.60 8.26 6.18
N ARG A 13 14.17 7.11 6.60
CA ARG A 13 15.62 6.92 6.67
C ARG A 13 16.33 7.06 5.32
N TYR A 14 15.69 6.62 4.24
CA TYR A 14 16.23 6.73 2.89
C TYR A 14 16.17 8.17 2.41
N TRP A 15 15.05 8.87 2.65
CA TRP A 15 14.89 10.27 2.29
C TRP A 15 15.88 11.18 3.01
N VAL A 16 16.06 10.97 4.32
CA VAL A 16 17.10 11.69 5.10
C VAL A 16 18.49 11.41 4.54
N ALA A 17 18.82 10.15 4.27
CA ALA A 17 20.11 9.78 3.70
C ALA A 17 20.33 10.40 2.31
N TYR A 18 19.30 10.46 1.47
CA TYR A 18 19.35 11.10 0.16
C TYR A 18 19.60 12.61 0.28
N CYS A 19 18.86 13.31 1.13
CA CYS A 19 19.05 14.74 1.36
C CYS A 19 20.46 15.06 1.85
N LEU A 20 20.98 14.27 2.79
CA LEU A 20 22.36 14.45 3.30
C LEU A 20 23.41 14.24 2.21
N ARG A 21 23.27 13.19 1.37
CA ARG A 21 24.24 12.91 0.29
C ARG A 21 24.27 14.00 -0.77
N ASN A 22 23.10 14.60 -1.04
CA ASN A 22 22.95 15.55 -2.15
C ASN A 22 22.91 17.03 -1.69
N GLY A 23 23.14 17.29 -0.40
CA GLY A 23 23.14 18.66 0.13
C GLY A 23 21.79 19.36 0.06
N ILE A 24 20.67 18.59 0.07
CA ILE A 24 19.30 19.12 -0.01
C ILE A 24 18.88 19.59 1.38
N PRO A 25 18.49 20.86 1.54
CA PRO A 25 18.00 21.37 2.81
C PRO A 25 16.71 20.68 3.24
N PHE A 26 16.69 20.08 4.43
CA PHE A 26 15.52 19.45 4.99
C PHE A 26 15.36 19.76 6.48
N LYS A 27 14.15 19.62 6.99
CA LYS A 27 13.78 19.78 8.40
C LYS A 27 13.05 18.54 8.89
N ARG A 28 13.41 18.04 10.08
CA ARG A 28 12.66 16.97 10.74
C ARG A 28 11.50 17.61 11.52
N VAL A 29 10.29 17.05 11.37
CA VAL A 29 9.06 17.53 12.01
C VAL A 29 8.31 16.37 12.68
N ASP A 30 7.55 16.68 13.72
CA ASP A 30 6.64 15.74 14.38
C ASP A 30 5.20 16.03 13.91
N CYS A 31 4.69 15.20 13.00
CA CYS A 31 3.36 15.36 12.43
C CYS A 31 2.21 15.20 13.43
N TYR A 32 2.48 14.76 14.66
CA TYR A 32 1.47 14.63 15.72
C TYR A 32 1.36 15.87 16.61
N ARG A 33 2.19 16.88 16.40
CA ARG A 33 2.10 18.11 17.17
C ARG A 33 0.93 18.98 16.71
N SER A 34 0.25 19.61 17.64
CA SER A 34 -0.89 20.51 17.34
C SER A 34 -0.49 21.76 16.53
N ASP A 35 0.78 22.15 16.58
CA ASP A 35 1.36 23.30 15.87
C ASP A 35 2.05 22.90 14.55
N ILE A 36 1.80 21.69 14.02
CA ILE A 36 2.50 21.16 12.84
C ILE A 36 2.40 22.10 11.61
N VAL A 37 1.23 22.67 11.34
CA VAL A 37 1.04 23.58 10.20
C VAL A 37 1.93 24.84 10.35
N GLU A 38 2.12 25.31 11.56
CA GLU A 38 3.05 26.42 11.82
C GLU A 38 4.51 25.99 11.67
N GLN A 39 4.86 24.81 12.13
CA GLN A 39 6.20 24.25 11.93
C GLN A 39 6.55 24.08 10.45
N LEU A 40 5.58 23.88 9.57
CA LEU A 40 5.77 23.74 8.12
C LEU A 40 5.94 25.07 7.38
N ARG A 41 5.77 26.22 8.05
CA ARG A 41 6.03 27.53 7.41
C ARG A 41 7.46 27.60 6.88
N GLY A 42 7.60 28.02 5.63
CA GLY A 42 8.89 28.08 4.93
C GLY A 42 9.39 26.74 4.40
N CYS A 43 8.60 25.69 4.51
CA CYS A 43 8.83 24.44 3.80
C CYS A 43 8.02 24.40 2.49
N ASP A 44 8.61 23.86 1.45
CA ASP A 44 7.98 23.70 0.13
C ASP A 44 7.16 22.41 0.05
N ALA A 45 7.54 21.39 0.86
CA ALA A 45 6.91 20.07 0.84
C ALA A 45 6.97 19.37 2.20
N LEU A 46 6.02 18.43 2.41
CA LEU A 46 6.06 17.46 3.51
C LEU A 46 6.17 16.04 2.96
N MET A 47 7.12 15.24 3.45
CA MET A 47 7.23 13.81 3.21
C MET A 47 6.94 13.00 4.47
N TRP A 48 5.91 12.17 4.44
CA TRP A 48 5.50 11.34 5.57
C TRP A 48 5.12 9.92 5.13
N HIS A 49 5.96 8.93 5.42
CA HIS A 49 5.61 7.52 5.23
C HIS A 49 4.73 7.03 6.39
N PHE A 50 3.46 7.42 6.42
CA PHE A 50 2.53 6.93 7.41
C PHE A 50 2.21 5.44 7.18
N SER A 51 2.07 4.68 8.27
CA SER A 51 2.02 3.22 8.24
C SER A 51 0.77 2.66 8.93
N HIS A 52 0.19 1.62 8.34
CA HIS A 52 -0.87 0.85 8.99
C HIS A 52 -0.43 0.15 10.30
N GLN A 53 0.86 0.17 10.62
CA GLN A 53 1.39 -0.37 11.88
C GLN A 53 1.20 0.58 13.06
N ASP A 54 1.13 1.89 12.82
CA ASP A 54 0.76 2.88 13.83
C ASP A 54 -0.70 3.30 13.62
N TYR A 55 -1.50 3.08 14.64
CA TYR A 55 -2.92 3.43 14.58
C TYR A 55 -3.15 4.95 14.47
N ARG A 56 -2.27 5.76 15.04
CA ARG A 56 -2.33 7.23 14.93
C ARG A 56 -2.15 7.66 13.49
N ASP A 57 -1.22 7.04 12.75
CA ASP A 57 -1.03 7.27 11.32
C ASP A 57 -2.35 7.07 10.56
N MET A 58 -3.03 5.96 10.84
CA MET A 58 -4.30 5.63 10.16
C MET A 58 -5.45 6.56 10.53
N LEU A 59 -5.42 7.17 11.74
CA LEU A 59 -6.42 8.14 12.16
C LEU A 59 -6.17 9.55 11.62
N PHE A 60 -4.92 10.00 11.60
CA PHE A 60 -4.61 11.43 11.50
C PHE A 60 -3.82 11.81 10.25
N ALA A 61 -3.07 10.90 9.61
CA ALA A 61 -2.20 11.26 8.50
C ALA A 61 -2.98 11.85 7.32
N ARG A 62 -4.08 11.22 6.94
CA ARG A 62 -4.90 11.68 5.80
C ARG A 62 -5.43 13.09 6.01
N GLN A 63 -5.90 13.42 7.20
CA GLN A 63 -6.43 14.76 7.51
C GLN A 63 -5.36 15.82 7.31
N LEU A 64 -4.15 15.59 7.83
CA LEU A 64 -3.05 16.55 7.66
C LEU A 64 -2.62 16.63 6.18
N ILE A 65 -2.36 15.50 5.53
CA ILE A 65 -1.91 15.44 4.13
C ILE A 65 -2.91 16.13 3.20
N HIS A 66 -4.21 15.81 3.30
CA HIS A 66 -5.24 16.41 2.47
C HIS A 66 -5.41 17.91 2.73
N SER A 67 -5.25 18.35 3.99
CA SER A 67 -5.34 19.77 4.33
C SER A 67 -4.16 20.56 3.78
N LEU A 68 -2.95 20.00 3.83
CA LEU A 68 -1.75 20.65 3.30
C LEU A 68 -1.79 20.72 1.78
N ASP A 69 -2.19 19.65 1.11
CA ASP A 69 -2.39 19.60 -0.34
C ASP A 69 -3.42 20.62 -0.80
N ALA A 70 -4.58 20.69 -0.13
CA ALA A 70 -5.60 21.71 -0.40
C ALA A 70 -5.12 23.13 -0.14
N GLY A 71 -4.15 23.31 0.77
CA GLY A 71 -3.45 24.56 1.03
C GLY A 71 -2.33 24.89 0.03
N GLY A 72 -2.11 24.05 -0.98
CA GLY A 72 -1.10 24.23 -2.04
C GLY A 72 0.31 23.75 -1.69
N MET A 73 0.51 23.10 -0.53
CA MET A 73 1.79 22.49 -0.19
C MET A 73 1.97 21.17 -0.94
N GLU A 74 3.16 20.93 -1.50
CA GLU A 74 3.49 19.60 -2.04
C GLU A 74 3.58 18.58 -0.92
N VAL A 75 2.98 17.40 -1.11
CA VAL A 75 2.99 16.34 -0.10
C VAL A 75 3.34 14.99 -0.70
N PHE A 76 4.06 14.16 0.05
CA PHE A 76 4.26 12.75 -0.28
C PHE A 76 3.89 11.89 0.95
N PRO A 77 2.98 10.90 0.80
CA PRO A 77 2.16 10.65 -0.39
C PRO A 77 1.05 11.71 -0.52
N ASP A 78 0.69 12.03 -1.75
CA ASP A 78 -0.43 12.92 -2.02
C ASP A 78 -1.80 12.24 -1.76
N PRO A 79 -2.92 12.99 -1.78
CA PRO A 79 -4.25 12.41 -1.62
C PRO A 79 -4.56 11.30 -2.62
N ALA A 80 -4.21 11.43 -3.90
CA ALA A 80 -4.46 10.43 -4.93
C ALA A 80 -3.76 9.11 -4.62
N THR A 81 -2.54 9.18 -4.12
CA THR A 81 -1.71 8.03 -3.72
C THR A 81 -2.19 7.37 -2.43
N SER A 82 -2.72 8.13 -1.48
CA SER A 82 -2.82 7.70 -0.08
C SER A 82 -4.23 7.46 0.45
N TRP A 83 -5.29 8.05 -0.12
CA TRP A 83 -6.63 8.00 0.48
C TRP A 83 -7.17 6.56 0.64
N HIS A 84 -6.81 5.66 -0.28
CA HIS A 84 -7.23 4.27 -0.30
C HIS A 84 -6.24 3.31 0.38
N PHE A 85 -5.19 3.84 1.01
CA PHE A 85 -4.19 3.02 1.70
C PHE A 85 -4.81 2.24 2.85
N ASP A 86 -4.51 0.93 2.90
CA ASP A 86 -5.09 -0.04 3.84
C ASP A 86 -6.63 -0.07 3.87
N ASP A 87 -7.27 0.26 2.76
CA ASP A 87 -8.73 0.23 2.59
C ASP A 87 -9.14 -0.57 1.34
N LYS A 88 -9.29 -1.88 1.49
CA LYS A 88 -9.67 -2.79 0.39
C LYS A 88 -11.05 -2.48 -0.22
N VAL A 89 -11.94 -1.87 0.56
CA VAL A 89 -13.25 -1.42 0.04
C VAL A 89 -13.07 -0.22 -0.87
N GLY A 90 -12.29 0.78 -0.44
CA GLY A 90 -11.93 1.92 -1.27
C GLY A 90 -11.18 1.51 -2.53
N GLN A 91 -10.19 0.61 -2.40
CA GLN A 91 -9.43 0.08 -3.54
C GLN A 91 -10.33 -0.64 -4.56
N LYS A 92 -11.31 -1.42 -4.11
CA LYS A 92 -12.26 -2.08 -5.01
C LYS A 92 -12.99 -1.06 -5.89
N TYR A 93 -13.59 -0.05 -5.29
CA TYR A 93 -14.32 0.96 -6.05
C TYR A 93 -13.42 1.80 -6.94
N LEU A 94 -12.24 2.17 -6.44
CA LEU A 94 -11.26 2.92 -7.21
C LEU A 94 -10.81 2.17 -8.46
N LEU A 95 -10.39 0.91 -8.30
CA LEU A 95 -9.89 0.09 -9.41
C LEU A 95 -11.00 -0.22 -10.42
N GLU A 96 -12.23 -0.47 -10.00
CA GLU A 96 -13.37 -0.63 -10.90
C GLU A 96 -13.68 0.66 -11.67
N ALA A 97 -13.69 1.80 -10.99
CA ALA A 97 -13.98 3.10 -11.61
C ALA A 97 -12.96 3.49 -12.68
N VAL A 98 -11.69 3.11 -12.51
CA VAL A 98 -10.64 3.36 -13.51
C VAL A 98 -10.49 2.22 -14.53
N GLY A 99 -11.37 1.22 -14.52
CA GLY A 99 -11.35 0.10 -15.45
C GLY A 99 -10.09 -0.76 -15.34
N ALA A 100 -9.60 -0.97 -14.11
CA ALA A 100 -8.49 -1.88 -13.85
C ALA A 100 -8.94 -3.34 -13.91
N PRO A 101 -8.07 -4.28 -14.31
CA PRO A 101 -8.38 -5.71 -14.32
C PRO A 101 -8.36 -6.27 -12.88
N LEU A 102 -9.35 -5.87 -12.09
CA LEU A 102 -9.49 -6.31 -10.70
C LEU A 102 -10.01 -7.75 -10.66
N VAL A 103 -9.47 -8.58 -9.76
CA VAL A 103 -10.10 -9.86 -9.40
C VAL A 103 -11.54 -9.60 -8.98
N PRO A 104 -12.56 -10.32 -9.52
CA PRO A 104 -13.96 -10.07 -9.21
C PRO A 104 -14.21 -9.99 -7.71
N THR A 105 -14.84 -8.90 -7.27
CA THR A 105 -14.94 -8.53 -5.85
C THR A 105 -16.32 -8.03 -5.53
N TRP A 106 -16.87 -8.47 -4.40
CA TRP A 106 -18.19 -8.11 -3.91
C TRP A 106 -18.11 -7.53 -2.50
N VAL A 107 -18.80 -6.42 -2.28
CA VAL A 107 -18.95 -5.79 -0.96
C VAL A 107 -20.42 -5.63 -0.67
N PHE A 108 -20.85 -6.08 0.51
CA PHE A 108 -22.22 -6.01 0.97
C PHE A 108 -22.29 -5.19 2.26
N TYR A 109 -23.27 -4.32 2.36
CA TYR A 109 -23.51 -3.47 3.52
C TYR A 109 -24.71 -3.92 4.35
N THR A 110 -25.41 -4.98 3.91
CA THR A 110 -26.47 -5.63 4.67
C THR A 110 -26.24 -7.15 4.73
N ALA A 111 -26.60 -7.74 5.88
CA ALA A 111 -26.51 -9.19 6.05
C ALA A 111 -27.46 -9.92 5.08
N ARG A 112 -28.62 -9.34 4.78
CA ARG A 112 -29.62 -9.93 3.88
C ARG A 112 -29.04 -10.14 2.48
N GLU A 113 -28.46 -9.10 1.89
CA GLU A 113 -27.85 -9.18 0.55
C GLU A 113 -26.66 -10.14 0.50
N ALA A 114 -25.77 -10.07 1.51
CA ALA A 114 -24.62 -10.97 1.61
C ALA A 114 -25.04 -12.44 1.72
N LEU A 115 -26.08 -12.74 2.49
CA LEU A 115 -26.62 -14.10 2.62
C LEU A 115 -27.27 -14.57 1.33
N ALA A 116 -28.10 -13.75 0.68
CA ALA A 116 -28.71 -14.08 -0.61
C ALA A 116 -27.65 -14.36 -1.69
N TRP A 117 -26.60 -13.52 -1.78
CA TRP A 117 -25.49 -13.76 -2.67
C TRP A 117 -24.75 -15.07 -2.34
N SER A 118 -24.55 -15.39 -1.06
CA SER A 118 -23.88 -16.63 -0.65
C SER A 118 -24.68 -17.88 -1.01
N ASP A 119 -25.99 -17.77 -1.22
CA ASP A 119 -26.83 -18.88 -1.65
C ASP A 119 -26.76 -19.13 -3.17
N ALA A 120 -26.45 -18.10 -3.96
CA ALA A 120 -26.37 -18.16 -5.42
C ALA A 120 -24.95 -18.33 -5.96
N THR A 121 -23.91 -17.96 -5.20
CA THR A 121 -22.52 -17.99 -5.69
C THR A 121 -21.88 -19.38 -5.57
N ARG A 122 -20.84 -19.61 -6.40
CA ARG A 122 -19.98 -20.81 -6.31
C ARG A 122 -18.83 -20.57 -5.33
N PHE A 123 -18.36 -21.60 -4.67
CA PHE A 123 -17.22 -21.58 -3.75
C PHE A 123 -16.05 -22.38 -4.32
N PRO A 124 -14.78 -22.10 -3.86
CA PRO A 124 -14.39 -21.22 -2.75
C PRO A 124 -14.41 -19.73 -3.10
N LYS A 125 -14.46 -18.87 -2.06
CA LYS A 125 -14.29 -17.41 -2.13
C LYS A 125 -13.33 -16.93 -1.05
N VAL A 126 -12.62 -15.85 -1.32
CA VAL A 126 -11.72 -15.21 -0.34
C VAL A 126 -12.48 -14.12 0.40
N PHE A 127 -12.63 -14.26 1.71
CA PHE A 127 -13.15 -13.22 2.59
C PHE A 127 -12.01 -12.37 3.12
N LYS A 128 -12.12 -11.05 3.04
CA LYS A 128 -11.12 -10.11 3.52
C LYS A 128 -11.74 -9.09 4.48
N LEU A 129 -10.96 -8.60 5.43
CA LEU A 129 -11.30 -7.38 6.15
C LEU A 129 -10.78 -6.17 5.38
N ARG A 130 -11.35 -4.99 5.65
CA ARG A 130 -11.02 -3.72 4.99
C ARG A 130 -9.55 -3.40 5.13
N GLY A 131 -9.04 -3.39 6.37
CA GLY A 131 -7.64 -3.14 6.67
C GLY A 131 -6.83 -4.40 6.90
N GLY A 132 -5.51 -4.23 6.98
CA GLY A 132 -4.52 -5.25 7.32
C GLY A 132 -3.66 -5.73 6.16
N SER A 133 -2.38 -5.86 6.45
CA SER A 133 -1.33 -6.30 5.52
C SER A 133 -0.86 -7.73 5.81
N GLY A 134 0.01 -8.26 4.97
CA GLY A 134 0.66 -9.56 5.17
C GLY A 134 -0.31 -10.74 5.21
N ALA A 135 -1.47 -10.62 4.58
CA ALA A 135 -2.52 -11.63 4.53
C ALA A 135 -3.13 -12.02 5.90
N SER A 136 -2.91 -11.23 6.95
CA SER A 136 -3.39 -11.51 8.32
C SER A 136 -4.92 -11.55 8.43
N ASN A 137 -5.61 -10.74 7.61
CA ASN A 137 -7.06 -10.56 7.60
C ASN A 137 -7.74 -11.22 6.38
N VAL A 138 -7.11 -12.27 5.81
CA VAL A 138 -7.60 -13.01 4.64
C VAL A 138 -7.99 -14.42 5.04
N MET A 139 -9.21 -14.83 4.66
CA MET A 139 -9.80 -16.14 4.99
C MET A 139 -10.40 -16.79 3.77
N LEU A 140 -10.16 -18.06 3.56
CA LEU A 140 -10.81 -18.83 2.51
C LEU A 140 -12.15 -19.40 3.03
N ALA A 141 -13.26 -19.02 2.41
CA ALA A 141 -14.55 -19.65 2.58
C ALA A 141 -14.68 -20.75 1.51
N ARG A 142 -14.56 -22.01 1.92
CA ARG A 142 -14.61 -23.16 1.02
C ARG A 142 -16.03 -23.58 0.68
N THR A 143 -16.96 -23.26 1.57
CA THR A 143 -18.36 -23.68 1.46
C THR A 143 -19.30 -22.52 1.76
N ARG A 144 -20.55 -22.66 1.32
CA ARG A 144 -21.65 -21.75 1.67
C ARG A 144 -21.78 -21.59 3.20
N SER A 145 -21.71 -22.68 3.95
CA SER A 145 -21.82 -22.65 5.41
C SER A 145 -20.74 -21.80 6.06
N GLU A 146 -19.50 -21.91 5.58
CA GLU A 146 -18.38 -21.07 6.06
C GLU A 146 -18.61 -19.60 5.72
N ALA A 147 -19.04 -19.29 4.51
CA ALA A 147 -19.35 -17.92 4.09
C ALA A 147 -20.48 -17.31 4.96
N ARG A 148 -21.58 -18.06 5.16
CA ARG A 148 -22.69 -17.61 6.01
C ARG A 148 -22.25 -17.35 7.47
N ARG A 149 -21.35 -18.16 8.02
CA ARG A 149 -20.77 -17.94 9.35
C ARG A 149 -19.94 -16.64 9.39
N LEU A 150 -19.11 -16.38 8.36
CA LEU A 150 -18.35 -15.14 8.25
C LEU A 150 -19.25 -13.92 8.13
N ILE A 151 -20.30 -14.00 7.30
CA ILE A 151 -21.30 -12.94 7.12
C ILE A 151 -22.01 -12.62 8.44
N ARG A 152 -22.55 -13.64 9.14
CA ARG A 152 -23.22 -13.42 10.44
C ARG A 152 -22.28 -12.79 11.46
N ARG A 153 -21.00 -13.15 11.45
CA ARG A 153 -20.00 -12.52 12.30
C ARG A 153 -19.73 -11.08 11.91
N ALA A 154 -19.62 -10.80 10.61
CA ALA A 154 -19.35 -9.45 10.07
C ALA A 154 -20.44 -8.45 10.45
N PHE A 155 -21.70 -8.87 10.41
CA PHE A 155 -22.84 -8.03 10.79
C PHE A 155 -23.25 -8.13 12.26
N GLY A 156 -22.67 -9.05 13.04
CA GLY A 156 -22.90 -9.21 14.47
C GLY A 156 -21.75 -8.65 15.30
N ARG A 157 -21.02 -9.54 15.98
CA ARG A 157 -19.92 -9.15 16.89
C ARG A 157 -18.69 -8.57 16.18
N GLY A 158 -18.59 -8.71 14.85
CA GLY A 158 -17.45 -8.25 14.04
C GLY A 158 -16.15 -9.03 14.25
N PHE A 159 -15.08 -8.52 13.65
CA PHE A 159 -13.74 -9.08 13.74
C PHE A 159 -12.84 -8.14 14.55
N SER A 160 -12.00 -8.71 15.42
CA SER A 160 -10.90 -7.94 16.01
C SER A 160 -9.92 -7.61 14.89
N PRO A 161 -9.37 -6.39 14.83
CA PRO A 161 -8.38 -5.99 13.84
C PRO A 161 -7.13 -6.86 13.93
N ARG A 162 -6.83 -7.37 15.10
CA ARG A 162 -5.71 -8.27 15.36
C ARG A 162 -6.18 -9.67 15.73
N ARG A 163 -5.55 -10.66 15.11
CA ARG A 163 -5.72 -12.07 15.46
C ARG A 163 -4.58 -12.50 16.37
N ALA A 164 -4.65 -12.15 17.66
CA ALA A 164 -3.62 -12.47 18.63
C ALA A 164 -3.20 -13.95 18.63
N TRP A 165 -4.16 -14.86 18.38
CA TRP A 165 -3.88 -16.30 18.19
C TRP A 165 -3.17 -16.62 16.88
N ALA A 166 -3.46 -15.92 15.79
CA ALA A 166 -2.76 -16.12 14.52
C ALA A 166 -1.33 -15.58 14.62
N ASP A 167 -1.14 -14.45 15.27
CA ASP A 167 0.18 -13.87 15.55
C ASP A 167 1.01 -14.81 16.41
N LEU A 168 0.42 -15.41 17.45
CA LEU A 168 1.10 -16.38 18.32
C LEU A 168 1.49 -17.65 17.53
N LYS A 169 0.59 -18.16 16.70
CA LYS A 169 0.86 -19.32 15.82
C LYS A 169 2.00 -19.03 14.82
N GLU A 170 2.04 -17.83 14.28
CA GLU A 170 3.11 -17.41 13.36
C GLU A 170 4.46 -17.27 14.10
N ARG A 171 4.47 -16.68 15.32
CA ARG A 171 5.67 -16.60 16.18
C ARG A 171 6.15 -17.98 16.58
N TRP A 172 5.23 -18.88 16.95
CA TRP A 172 5.55 -20.28 17.23
C TRP A 172 6.18 -20.98 16.02
N ARG A 173 5.66 -20.75 14.82
CA ARG A 173 6.21 -21.29 13.57
C ARG A 173 7.64 -20.79 13.35
N LYS A 174 7.86 -19.47 13.48
CA LYS A 174 9.18 -18.83 13.31
C LYS A 174 10.19 -19.35 14.35
N TYR A 175 9.74 -19.53 15.58
CA TYR A 175 10.56 -20.12 16.65
C TYR A 175 10.99 -21.56 16.31
N ARG A 176 10.06 -22.40 15.85
CA ARG A 176 10.38 -23.77 15.40
C ARG A 176 11.30 -23.82 14.19
N GLN A 177 11.33 -22.78 13.38
CA GLN A 177 12.22 -22.63 12.22
C GLN A 177 13.57 -21.97 12.58
N GLY A 178 13.82 -21.68 13.87
CA GLY A 178 15.05 -21.02 14.32
C GLY A 178 15.18 -19.55 13.91
N GLN A 179 14.09 -18.93 13.43
CA GLN A 179 14.10 -17.55 12.92
C GLN A 179 13.89 -16.50 14.02
N THR A 180 13.41 -16.91 15.21
CA THR A 180 13.18 -16.03 16.35
C THR A 180 13.48 -16.73 17.67
N GLY A 181 13.88 -15.97 18.71
CA GLY A 181 14.18 -16.50 20.03
C GLY A 181 12.94 -16.73 20.91
N ALA A 182 13.11 -17.50 22.02
CA ALA A 182 12.05 -17.78 23.00
C ALA A 182 11.43 -16.51 23.62
N ALA A 183 12.21 -15.43 23.76
CA ALA A 183 11.74 -14.15 24.28
C ALA A 183 10.64 -13.52 23.39
N ASP A 184 10.71 -13.70 22.07
CA ASP A 184 9.67 -13.22 21.14
C ASP A 184 8.37 -14.02 21.27
N LEU A 185 8.49 -15.32 21.58
CA LEU A 185 7.36 -16.19 21.85
C LEU A 185 6.66 -15.78 23.16
N LEU A 186 7.41 -15.51 24.22
CA LEU A 186 6.89 -15.03 25.52
C LEU A 186 6.19 -13.68 25.38
N LYS A 187 6.73 -12.75 24.59
CA LYS A 187 6.05 -11.49 24.22
C LYS A 187 4.72 -11.75 23.49
N GLY A 188 4.65 -12.80 22.67
CA GLY A 188 3.41 -13.23 22.02
C GLY A 188 2.34 -13.68 23.00
N PHE A 189 2.70 -14.45 24.02
CA PHE A 189 1.79 -14.86 25.10
C PHE A 189 1.35 -13.69 25.97
N GLY A 190 2.26 -12.79 26.35
CA GLY A 190 1.92 -11.58 27.13
C GLY A 190 0.90 -10.71 26.40
N ARG A 191 0.97 -10.60 25.08
CA ARG A 191 0.03 -9.86 24.24
C ARG A 191 -1.35 -10.50 24.05
N LEU A 192 -1.54 -11.76 24.43
CA LEU A 192 -2.87 -12.38 24.53
C LEU A 192 -3.64 -11.85 25.74
N ILE A 193 -2.93 -11.49 26.80
CA ILE A 193 -3.51 -11.07 28.08
C ILE A 193 -3.60 -9.55 28.14
N LEU A 194 -2.56 -8.85 27.66
CA LEU A 194 -2.49 -7.39 27.65
C LEU A 194 -2.67 -6.87 26.22
N PRO A 195 -3.86 -6.34 25.87
CA PRO A 195 -4.07 -5.74 24.56
C PRO A 195 -3.12 -4.54 24.38
N SER A 196 -2.50 -4.43 23.19
CA SER A 196 -1.69 -3.26 22.82
C SER A 196 -2.59 -2.02 22.64
N ASP A 197 -2.00 -0.83 22.66
CA ASP A 197 -2.74 0.41 22.36
C ASP A 197 -3.40 0.34 20.96
N PHE A 198 -2.75 -0.30 20.00
CA PHE A 198 -3.35 -0.61 18.70
C PHE A 198 -4.66 -1.39 18.85
N ASP A 199 -4.70 -2.44 19.69
CA ASP A 199 -5.91 -3.27 19.90
C ASP A 199 -7.01 -2.52 20.63
N ARG A 200 -6.64 -1.57 21.51
CA ARG A 200 -7.59 -0.75 22.29
C ARG A 200 -8.22 0.35 21.46
N LEU A 201 -7.43 0.98 20.58
CA LEU A 201 -7.83 2.14 19.80
C LEU A 201 -8.49 1.77 18.46
N HIS A 202 -8.15 0.59 17.91
CA HIS A 202 -8.69 0.16 16.63
C HIS A 202 -10.09 -0.47 16.80
N PRO A 203 -11.13 0.09 16.19
CA PRO A 203 -12.49 -0.46 16.29
C PRO A 203 -12.59 -1.84 15.63
N ARG A 204 -13.55 -2.65 16.09
CA ARG A 204 -13.84 -3.93 15.43
C ARG A 204 -14.35 -3.70 14.01
N GLU A 205 -13.85 -4.47 13.08
CA GLU A 205 -14.32 -4.49 11.70
C GLU A 205 -15.69 -5.17 11.64
N LYS A 206 -16.74 -4.40 11.35
CA LYS A 206 -18.14 -4.85 11.28
C LYS A 206 -18.97 -3.96 10.39
N GLY A 207 -20.20 -4.43 10.02
CA GLY A 207 -21.16 -3.67 9.23
C GLY A 207 -20.97 -3.82 7.72
N TYR A 208 -20.06 -4.66 7.27
CA TYR A 208 -19.86 -5.00 5.86
C TYR A 208 -19.35 -6.44 5.71
N ALA A 209 -19.50 -7.01 4.51
CA ALA A 209 -18.89 -8.27 4.13
C ALA A 209 -18.18 -8.11 2.77
N TYR A 210 -16.87 -8.33 2.73
CA TYR A 210 -16.05 -8.25 1.53
C TYR A 210 -15.66 -9.65 1.09
N PHE A 211 -15.99 -10.01 -0.15
CA PHE A 211 -15.59 -11.25 -0.79
C PHE A 211 -14.88 -10.96 -2.11
N GLN A 212 -13.87 -11.75 -2.42
CA GLN A 212 -13.14 -11.71 -3.68
C GLN A 212 -13.11 -13.12 -4.28
N GLU A 213 -13.09 -13.22 -5.61
CA GLU A 213 -12.98 -14.49 -6.31
C GLU A 213 -11.69 -15.20 -5.88
N PHE A 214 -11.78 -16.50 -5.67
CA PHE A 214 -10.61 -17.33 -5.48
C PHE A 214 -10.12 -17.80 -6.86
N ILE A 215 -8.94 -17.37 -7.26
CA ILE A 215 -8.33 -17.77 -8.52
C ILE A 215 -7.42 -18.99 -8.26
N PRO A 216 -7.82 -20.20 -8.66
CA PRO A 216 -7.02 -21.40 -8.42
C PRO A 216 -5.80 -21.45 -9.34
N GLY A 217 -4.82 -22.29 -8.98
CA GLY A 217 -3.66 -22.59 -9.83
C GLY A 217 -2.51 -21.60 -9.71
N ASN A 218 -2.67 -20.45 -9.05
CA ASN A 218 -1.57 -19.53 -8.82
C ASN A 218 -0.61 -20.07 -7.76
N THR A 219 0.61 -20.38 -8.16
CA THR A 219 1.72 -20.79 -7.29
C THR A 219 2.60 -19.62 -6.88
N PHE A 220 2.34 -18.43 -7.41
CA PHE A 220 3.03 -17.18 -7.13
C PHE A 220 2.10 -15.99 -7.39
N ASP A 221 2.51 -14.83 -6.93
CA ASP A 221 2.04 -13.51 -7.40
C ASP A 221 3.22 -12.69 -7.95
N ILE A 222 2.91 -11.69 -8.77
CA ILE A 222 3.87 -10.67 -9.20
C ILE A 222 3.50 -9.36 -8.52
N ARG A 223 4.47 -8.79 -7.80
CA ARG A 223 4.34 -7.44 -7.24
C ARG A 223 5.15 -6.47 -8.07
N VAL A 224 4.49 -5.48 -8.64
CA VAL A 224 5.09 -4.36 -9.36
C VAL A 224 4.99 -3.12 -8.49
N VAL A 225 6.09 -2.39 -8.30
CA VAL A 225 6.07 -1.06 -7.69
C VAL A 225 6.36 -0.03 -8.76
N VAL A 226 5.48 0.94 -8.89
CA VAL A 226 5.65 2.11 -9.76
C VAL A 226 5.95 3.31 -8.90
N VAL A 227 6.98 4.09 -9.24
CA VAL A 227 7.30 5.40 -8.67
C VAL A 227 7.50 6.36 -9.84
N GLY A 228 6.63 7.35 -9.97
CA GLY A 228 6.63 8.25 -11.13
C GLY A 228 6.56 7.49 -12.45
N ASN A 229 7.60 7.64 -13.27
CA ASN A 229 7.74 6.97 -14.56
C ASN A 229 8.68 5.75 -14.54
N ARG A 230 8.94 5.17 -13.36
CA ARG A 230 9.87 4.04 -13.15
C ARG A 230 9.15 2.92 -12.41
N ALA A 231 9.42 1.66 -12.77
CA ALA A 231 8.85 0.51 -12.10
C ALA A 231 9.87 -0.59 -11.87
N CYS A 232 9.81 -1.25 -10.74
CA CYS A 232 10.47 -2.53 -10.55
C CYS A 232 9.50 -3.60 -10.07
N ALA A 233 9.85 -4.86 -10.28
CA ALA A 233 8.97 -5.97 -9.96
C ALA A 233 9.74 -7.14 -9.34
N LEU A 234 9.00 -7.93 -8.58
CA LEU A 234 9.45 -9.18 -8.03
C LEU A 234 8.32 -10.21 -8.05
N ARG A 235 8.68 -11.48 -8.12
CA ARG A 235 7.75 -12.59 -8.00
C ARG A 235 7.85 -13.18 -6.59
N ARG A 236 6.70 -13.43 -5.95
CA ARG A 236 6.63 -14.06 -4.63
C ARG A 236 5.97 -15.42 -4.76
N ASN A 237 6.68 -16.48 -4.40
CA ASN A 237 6.11 -17.83 -4.42
C ASN A 237 5.13 -18.02 -3.26
N VAL A 238 4.07 -18.78 -3.52
CA VAL A 238 3.07 -19.14 -2.50
C VAL A 238 3.69 -20.07 -1.47
N ARG A 239 3.33 -19.88 -0.21
CA ARG A 239 3.76 -20.76 0.89
C ARG A 239 3.28 -22.18 0.68
N ARG A 240 4.10 -23.15 1.05
CA ARG A 240 3.69 -24.57 1.03
C ARG A 240 2.38 -24.74 1.85
N ASN A 241 1.36 -25.35 1.25
CA ASN A 241 0.03 -25.56 1.84
C ASN A 241 -0.74 -24.28 2.19
N ASP A 242 -0.46 -23.15 1.50
CA ASP A 242 -1.22 -21.91 1.60
C ASP A 242 -1.58 -21.43 0.17
N PHE A 243 -2.54 -20.54 0.05
CA PHE A 243 -2.89 -19.88 -1.22
C PHE A 243 -2.36 -18.45 -1.29
N ARG A 244 -1.68 -18.00 -0.24
CA ARG A 244 -1.20 -16.62 -0.07
C ARG A 244 0.30 -16.55 -0.34
N ALA A 245 0.71 -15.71 -1.29
CA ALA A 245 2.11 -15.43 -1.58
C ALA A 245 2.71 -14.38 -0.63
N SER A 246 1.91 -13.41 -0.21
CA SER A 246 2.36 -12.32 0.67
C SER A 246 2.96 -12.85 1.98
N GLY A 247 4.21 -12.42 2.27
CA GLY A 247 4.95 -12.83 3.47
C GLY A 247 5.46 -14.27 3.44
N SER A 248 5.56 -14.91 2.26
CA SER A 248 6.18 -16.25 2.11
C SER A 248 7.67 -16.26 2.43
N GLY A 249 8.37 -15.17 2.13
CA GLY A 249 9.82 -15.06 2.19
C GLY A 249 10.54 -15.66 0.99
N GLU A 250 9.83 -16.30 0.05
CA GLU A 250 10.39 -16.88 -1.16
C GLU A 250 10.19 -15.90 -2.33
N ILE A 251 11.22 -15.09 -2.58
CA ILE A 251 11.21 -14.05 -3.62
C ILE A 251 12.14 -14.42 -4.74
N VAL A 252 11.67 -14.26 -5.99
CA VAL A 252 12.43 -14.39 -7.22
C VAL A 252 12.57 -13.01 -7.83
N TYR A 253 13.82 -12.63 -8.14
CA TYR A 253 14.20 -11.30 -8.63
C TYR A 253 14.52 -11.29 -10.12
N ASP A 254 14.66 -12.47 -10.73
CA ASP A 254 14.99 -12.63 -12.14
C ASP A 254 13.94 -11.96 -13.04
N ARG A 255 14.37 -11.06 -13.90
CA ARG A 255 13.55 -10.39 -14.90
C ARG A 255 12.74 -11.38 -15.75
N ALA A 256 13.34 -12.51 -16.12
CA ALA A 256 12.68 -13.53 -16.94
C ALA A 256 11.46 -14.19 -16.23
N ALA A 257 11.41 -14.10 -14.90
CA ALA A 257 10.29 -14.59 -14.10
C ALA A 257 9.14 -13.58 -13.96
N ILE A 258 9.29 -12.36 -14.49
CA ILE A 258 8.32 -11.28 -14.42
C ILE A 258 7.57 -11.19 -15.76
N ASP A 259 6.27 -11.35 -15.73
CA ASP A 259 5.41 -11.11 -16.88
C ASP A 259 5.28 -9.61 -17.14
N SER A 260 5.80 -9.14 -18.28
CA SER A 260 5.84 -7.71 -18.63
C SER A 260 4.44 -7.08 -18.71
N ARG A 261 3.39 -7.86 -19.00
CA ARG A 261 2.01 -7.39 -19.01
C ARG A 261 1.57 -6.85 -17.64
N CYS A 262 2.12 -7.38 -16.54
CA CYS A 262 1.88 -6.82 -15.19
C CYS A 262 2.50 -5.43 -15.05
N VAL A 263 3.68 -5.22 -15.62
CA VAL A 263 4.39 -3.92 -15.58
C VAL A 263 3.66 -2.88 -16.43
N GLU A 264 3.28 -3.24 -17.66
CA GLU A 264 2.49 -2.40 -18.57
C GLU A 264 1.18 -1.97 -17.92
N GLU A 265 0.47 -2.94 -17.32
CA GLU A 265 -0.81 -2.67 -16.65
C GLU A 265 -0.64 -1.81 -15.41
N ALA A 266 0.40 -2.03 -14.60
CA ALA A 266 0.73 -1.19 -13.46
C ALA A 266 0.97 0.27 -13.88
N PHE A 267 1.78 0.51 -14.92
CA PHE A 267 1.98 1.86 -15.46
C PHE A 267 0.68 2.47 -15.98
N ARG A 268 -0.12 1.70 -16.73
CA ARG A 268 -1.40 2.17 -17.27
C ARG A 268 -2.34 2.64 -16.17
N ILE A 269 -2.49 1.85 -15.12
CA ILE A 269 -3.36 2.19 -14.00
C ILE A 269 -2.78 3.31 -13.15
N ASN A 270 -1.46 3.30 -12.87
CA ASN A 270 -0.81 4.36 -12.10
C ASN A 270 -1.01 5.74 -12.73
N ARG A 271 -0.85 5.85 -14.06
CA ARG A 271 -1.14 7.11 -14.79
C ARG A 271 -2.61 7.53 -14.68
N ARG A 272 -3.56 6.58 -14.72
CA ARG A 272 -4.99 6.90 -14.57
C ARG A 272 -5.35 7.37 -13.16
N LEU A 273 -4.66 6.84 -12.16
CA LEU A 273 -4.84 7.22 -10.76
C LEU A 273 -4.16 8.55 -10.43
N GLY A 274 -3.18 8.97 -11.22
CA GLY A 274 -2.32 10.12 -10.89
C GLY A 274 -1.48 9.88 -9.64
N ALA A 275 -1.21 8.62 -9.29
CA ALA A 275 -0.53 8.29 -8.05
C ALA A 275 0.99 8.47 -8.17
N GLN A 276 1.60 9.08 -7.15
CA GLN A 276 3.06 9.27 -7.06
C GLN A 276 3.80 7.93 -6.94
N CYS A 277 3.23 6.98 -6.18
CA CYS A 277 3.85 5.69 -5.94
C CYS A 277 2.80 4.63 -5.56
N LEU A 278 2.79 3.48 -6.25
CA LEU A 278 1.93 2.35 -5.87
C LEU A 278 2.59 1.00 -6.15
N ALA A 279 2.41 0.07 -5.23
CA ALA A 279 2.63 -1.36 -5.43
C ALA A 279 1.33 -2.03 -5.88
N TYR A 280 1.41 -2.91 -6.86
CA TYR A 280 0.33 -3.68 -7.45
C TYR A 280 0.61 -5.16 -7.28
N ASP A 281 -0.33 -5.92 -6.73
CA ASP A 281 -0.23 -7.38 -6.60
C ASP A 281 -1.07 -8.06 -7.68
N PHE A 282 -0.43 -8.87 -8.53
CA PHE A 282 -1.06 -9.56 -9.65
C PHE A 282 -1.11 -11.07 -9.45
N VAL A 283 -2.24 -11.64 -9.83
CA VAL A 283 -2.44 -13.09 -10.05
C VAL A 283 -2.94 -13.32 -11.48
N PHE A 284 -2.98 -14.57 -11.93
CA PHE A 284 -3.39 -14.91 -13.30
C PHE A 284 -4.65 -15.76 -13.30
N ASP A 285 -5.61 -15.38 -14.16
CA ASP A 285 -6.84 -16.17 -14.35
C ASP A 285 -6.58 -17.42 -15.20
N ALA A 286 -7.63 -18.20 -15.45
CA ALA A 286 -7.55 -19.44 -16.24
C ALA A 286 -7.14 -19.20 -17.71
N GLN A 287 -7.27 -17.96 -18.22
CA GLN A 287 -6.83 -17.55 -19.54
C GLN A 287 -5.45 -16.89 -19.51
N ASN A 288 -4.74 -17.01 -18.40
CA ASN A 288 -3.43 -16.39 -18.16
C ASN A 288 -3.42 -14.85 -18.33
N ARG A 289 -4.53 -14.18 -17.96
CA ARG A 289 -4.60 -12.72 -17.94
C ARG A 289 -4.22 -12.22 -16.55
N PRO A 290 -3.38 -11.17 -16.43
CA PRO A 290 -3.04 -10.59 -15.14
C PRO A 290 -4.26 -9.88 -14.54
N LEU A 291 -4.55 -10.16 -13.27
CA LEU A 291 -5.60 -9.53 -12.49
C LEU A 291 -5.02 -8.92 -11.22
N ILE A 292 -5.39 -7.69 -10.90
CA ILE A 292 -4.97 -7.00 -9.67
C ILE A 292 -5.75 -7.56 -8.48
N VAL A 293 -5.03 -7.92 -7.42
CA VAL A 293 -5.59 -8.42 -6.15
C VAL A 293 -5.73 -7.30 -5.13
N GLU A 294 -4.74 -6.39 -5.10
CA GLU A 294 -4.59 -5.33 -4.10
C GLU A 294 -3.58 -4.29 -4.60
N ILE A 295 -3.72 -3.04 -4.14
CA ILE A 295 -2.74 -1.98 -4.34
C ILE A 295 -2.33 -1.37 -3.00
N SER A 296 -1.10 -0.79 -2.94
CA SER A 296 -0.61 -0.15 -1.72
C SER A 296 0.50 0.82 -2.05
N TYR A 297 0.49 2.05 -1.49
CA TYR A 297 1.66 2.91 -1.59
C TYR A 297 2.78 2.49 -0.64
N GLY A 298 2.43 1.81 0.46
CA GLY A 298 3.40 1.31 1.43
C GLY A 298 3.96 -0.06 1.04
N PHE A 299 5.27 -0.18 1.00
CA PHE A 299 6.00 -1.42 0.73
C PHE A 299 7.32 -1.48 1.51
N THR A 300 7.97 -2.63 1.51
CA THR A 300 9.26 -2.83 2.18
C THR A 300 10.38 -2.57 1.18
N ALA A 301 10.97 -1.37 1.17
CA ALA A 301 11.99 -0.95 0.22
C ALA A 301 13.19 -1.93 0.12
N PRO A 302 13.76 -2.48 1.22
CA PRO A 302 14.85 -3.46 1.14
C PRO A 302 14.54 -4.72 0.34
N ALA A 303 13.25 -5.06 0.16
CA ALA A 303 12.87 -6.22 -0.63
C ALA A 303 13.22 -6.08 -2.11
N TYR A 304 13.45 -4.87 -2.60
CA TYR A 304 13.73 -4.56 -4.01
C TYR A 304 15.20 -4.30 -4.31
N GLU A 305 16.06 -4.17 -3.28
CA GLU A 305 17.50 -3.92 -3.44
C GLU A 305 18.23 -5.04 -4.21
N LYS A 306 17.61 -6.23 -4.27
CA LYS A 306 18.14 -7.38 -5.01
C LYS A 306 17.64 -7.49 -6.44
N CYS A 307 16.74 -6.60 -6.88
CA CYS A 307 16.33 -6.56 -8.29
C CYS A 307 17.53 -6.07 -9.12
N ASP A 308 17.71 -6.69 -10.28
CA ASP A 308 18.83 -6.43 -11.19
C ASP A 308 18.56 -5.26 -12.16
N GLY A 309 17.39 -4.65 -12.07
CA GLY A 309 17.01 -3.49 -12.87
C GLY A 309 15.55 -3.06 -12.68
N TYR A 310 15.13 -2.15 -13.58
CA TYR A 310 13.80 -1.55 -13.56
C TYR A 310 13.35 -1.17 -14.98
N TRP A 311 12.07 -0.94 -15.16
CA TRP A 311 11.45 -0.45 -16.40
C TRP A 311 11.14 1.04 -16.31
N LEU A 312 11.29 1.75 -17.42
CA LEU A 312 10.70 3.06 -17.63
C LEU A 312 9.26 2.92 -18.17
N GLY A 313 8.51 4.00 -18.13
CA GLY A 313 7.10 4.02 -18.57
C GLY A 313 6.86 3.71 -20.04
N ASP A 314 7.89 3.69 -20.88
CA ASP A 314 7.92 3.21 -22.25
C ASP A 314 8.30 1.74 -22.39
N MET A 315 8.41 1.04 -21.27
CA MET A 315 8.85 -0.37 -21.15
C MET A 315 10.33 -0.62 -21.46
N THR A 316 11.15 0.42 -21.61
CA THR A 316 12.61 0.26 -21.68
C THR A 316 13.16 -0.26 -20.38
N TRP A 317 14.00 -1.29 -20.46
CA TRP A 317 14.69 -1.87 -19.32
C TRP A 317 16.02 -1.22 -19.03
N HIS A 318 16.26 -0.90 -17.79
CA HIS A 318 17.53 -0.40 -17.27
C HIS A 318 18.10 -1.36 -16.24
N ALA A 319 19.34 -1.82 -16.47
CA ALA A 319 20.06 -2.62 -15.50
C ALA A 319 20.60 -1.74 -14.36
N GLY A 320 20.59 -2.28 -13.15
CA GLY A 320 21.06 -1.61 -11.94
C GLY A 320 20.07 -1.73 -10.78
N SER A 321 20.54 -1.57 -9.56
CA SER A 321 19.68 -1.69 -8.36
C SER A 321 18.65 -0.56 -8.32
N PRO A 322 17.33 -0.85 -8.15
CA PRO A 322 16.31 0.17 -8.06
C PRO A 322 16.42 0.98 -6.77
N ALA A 323 16.45 2.30 -6.87
CA ALA A 323 16.51 3.22 -5.74
C ALA A 323 15.14 3.86 -5.46
N LEU A 324 14.13 3.04 -5.18
CA LEU A 324 12.71 3.44 -5.10
C LEU A 324 12.46 4.68 -4.21
N CYS A 325 13.11 4.75 -3.05
CA CYS A 325 12.94 5.87 -2.13
C CYS A 325 13.66 7.14 -2.61
N ASP A 326 14.76 7.00 -3.33
CA ASP A 326 15.47 8.12 -3.94
C ASP A 326 14.60 8.71 -5.07
N TRP A 327 13.98 7.85 -5.89
CA TRP A 327 13.07 8.28 -6.94
C TRP A 327 11.87 9.11 -6.43
N MET A 328 11.35 8.78 -5.23
CA MET A 328 10.27 9.58 -4.62
C MET A 328 10.68 11.01 -4.33
N ILE A 329 11.93 11.22 -3.89
CA ILE A 329 12.47 12.58 -3.65
C ILE A 329 12.77 13.28 -4.97
N GLU A 330 13.36 12.58 -5.93
CA GLU A 330 13.66 13.12 -7.25
C GLU A 330 12.39 13.66 -7.91
N ASP A 331 11.33 12.84 -7.96
CA ASP A 331 10.04 13.24 -8.53
C ASP A 331 9.39 14.41 -7.76
N LEU A 332 9.55 14.46 -6.44
CA LEU A 332 9.10 15.59 -5.62
C LEU A 332 9.88 16.88 -5.95
N LEU A 333 11.20 16.79 -6.08
CA LEU A 333 12.05 17.94 -6.42
C LEU A 333 11.74 18.47 -7.81
N ASP A 334 11.55 17.59 -8.79
CA ASP A 334 11.16 17.95 -10.15
C ASP A 334 9.79 18.67 -10.14
N THR A 335 8.84 18.19 -9.34
CA THR A 335 7.52 18.85 -9.19
C THR A 335 7.67 20.24 -8.60
N LEU A 336 8.49 20.41 -7.56
CA LEU A 336 8.74 21.72 -6.93
C LEU A 336 9.44 22.68 -7.88
N GLN A 337 10.39 22.19 -8.68
CA GLN A 337 11.07 23.01 -9.69
C GLN A 337 10.11 23.49 -10.75
N ASN A 338 9.31 22.58 -11.32
CA ASN A 338 8.32 22.90 -12.37
C ASN A 338 7.30 23.94 -11.86
N ARG A 339 6.86 23.85 -10.60
CA ARG A 339 5.95 24.86 -9.99
C ARG A 339 6.61 26.25 -9.89
N ARG A 340 7.89 26.33 -9.55
CA ARG A 340 8.62 27.61 -9.46
C ARG A 340 8.75 28.25 -10.83
N GLU A 341 9.16 27.49 -11.83
CA GLU A 341 9.29 27.95 -13.23
C GLU A 341 7.95 28.46 -13.78
N ALA A 342 6.85 27.75 -13.49
CA ALA A 342 5.51 28.19 -13.89
C ALA A 342 5.12 29.53 -13.22
N SER A 343 5.41 29.69 -11.93
CA SER A 343 5.11 30.92 -11.17
C SER A 343 5.95 32.10 -11.65
N GLU A 344 7.19 31.89 -12.04
CA GLU A 344 8.06 32.94 -12.61
C GLU A 344 7.58 33.39 -13.99
N ASN A 345 7.12 32.45 -14.83
CA ASN A 345 6.58 32.74 -16.15
C ASN A 345 5.26 33.54 -16.08
N ASP A 346 4.38 33.21 -15.11
CA ASP A 346 3.12 33.96 -14.92
C ASP A 346 3.34 35.39 -14.43
N ASN A 347 4.43 35.65 -13.71
CA ASN A 347 4.83 36.95 -13.20
C ASN A 347 5.71 37.74 -14.18
N ALA A 348 6.10 37.17 -15.33
CA ALA A 348 6.87 37.89 -16.34
C ALA A 348 6.04 39.05 -16.95
N PRO A 349 6.58 40.27 -17.10
CA PRO A 349 5.86 41.39 -17.68
C PRO A 349 5.42 41.03 -19.12
N LYS A 350 4.10 41.11 -19.34
CA LYS A 350 3.56 40.96 -20.70
C LYS A 350 4.23 41.99 -21.62
N PRO A 351 4.70 41.61 -22.84
CA PRO A 351 5.28 42.56 -23.76
C PRO A 351 4.27 43.70 -24.02
N GLU A 352 4.70 44.92 -23.81
CA GLU A 352 3.91 46.13 -24.16
C GLU A 352 3.53 46.02 -25.67
N THR A 353 2.24 45.85 -25.94
CA THR A 353 1.72 46.06 -27.27
C THR A 353 1.89 47.52 -27.64
N ARG A 354 2.90 47.84 -28.48
CA ARG A 354 3.03 49.18 -29.06
C ARG A 354 1.77 49.45 -29.87
N PRO A 355 1.06 50.54 -29.63
CA PRO A 355 -0.02 50.97 -30.51
C PRO A 355 0.57 51.36 -31.86
N ILE A 356 -0.08 50.87 -32.94
CA ILE A 356 0.19 51.27 -34.32
C ILE A 356 -0.34 52.67 -34.56
#